data_5ce1ab2994832f391073fc53eec41a62
#
_entry.id   5ce1ab2994832f391073fc53eec41a62
#
_cell.length_a   1.000
_cell.length_b   1.000
_cell.length_c   1.000
_cell.angle_alpha   90.00
_cell.angle_beta   90.00
_cell.angle_gamma   90.00
#
_symmetry.space_group_name_H-M   'P 1'
#
loop_
_entity.id
_entity.type
_entity.pdbx_description
1 polymer ?
#
loop_
_entity_poly.entity_id
_entity_poly.type
_entity_poly.pdbx_seq_one_letter_code
_entity_poly.pdbx_strand_id
1 'polypeptide(L)'
;MSIGSIATADRAGHVRRVDPALADRLKLARFVAAQSGVYELALSELKAGQKRTHWMWFVLPQLRGLGHSLMADRYGIEDLAEARAYLADPRLGERLSECVAALLAHHHERTAAQMLGVVDATKLHSCLTLFEAADGEACFGRALDIFYDGERDRRTLARLADRRAG
;
A
#
# COMPACT_ATOMS: atom_id res chain seq x y z
N MET A 1 -2.33 7.26 -19.51
CA MET A 1 -2.95 8.49 -18.97
C MET A 1 -1.87 9.42 -18.52
N SER A 2 -1.87 10.61 -19.10
CA SER A 2 -0.97 11.69 -18.68
C SER A 2 -1.27 12.04 -17.22
N ILE A 3 -0.25 11.98 -16.38
CA ILE A 3 -0.34 12.49 -15.02
C ILE A 3 -0.55 14.00 -15.16
N GLY A 4 -1.76 14.46 -14.87
CA GLY A 4 -2.05 15.88 -14.86
C GLY A 4 -1.07 16.59 -13.93
N SER A 5 -0.13 17.30 -14.53
CA SER A 5 0.74 18.23 -13.80
C SER A 5 -0.19 19.25 -13.13
N ILE A 6 -0.25 19.23 -11.80
CA ILE A 6 -0.99 20.28 -11.08
C ILE A 6 -0.22 21.57 -11.29
N ALA A 7 -0.75 22.43 -12.15
CA ALA A 7 -0.17 23.70 -12.44
C ALA A 7 -0.87 24.78 -11.60
N THR A 8 -0.12 25.44 -10.74
CA THR A 8 -0.60 26.68 -10.09
C THR A 8 -0.11 27.88 -10.90
N ALA A 9 -1.01 28.75 -11.31
CA ALA A 9 -0.67 29.98 -11.99
C ALA A 9 -0.36 31.08 -10.96
N ASP A 10 0.77 31.76 -11.15
CA ASP A 10 1.05 32.99 -10.39
C ASP A 10 0.36 34.21 -11.05
N ARG A 11 0.44 35.35 -10.38
CA ARG A 11 -0.17 36.62 -10.87
C ARG A 11 0.37 37.12 -12.23
N ALA A 12 1.44 36.51 -12.74
CA ALA A 12 2.05 36.84 -14.04
C ALA A 12 1.72 35.83 -15.13
N GLY A 13 0.81 34.86 -14.88
CA GLY A 13 0.42 33.86 -15.87
C GLY A 13 1.48 32.77 -16.12
N HIS A 14 2.53 32.72 -15.32
CA HIS A 14 3.54 31.66 -15.39
C HIS A 14 3.02 30.38 -14.72
N VAL A 15 2.82 29.36 -15.52
CA VAL A 15 2.48 28.02 -15.04
C VAL A 15 3.74 27.40 -14.43
N ARG A 16 3.86 27.41 -13.11
CA ARG A 16 4.93 26.70 -12.44
C ARG A 16 4.59 25.23 -12.39
N ARG A 17 5.45 24.41 -12.98
CA ARG A 17 5.36 22.96 -12.80
C ARG A 17 5.67 22.65 -11.33
N VAL A 18 4.77 21.95 -10.67
CA VAL A 18 5.04 21.44 -9.31
C VAL A 18 6.19 20.45 -9.42
N ASP A 19 7.17 20.60 -8.55
CA ASP A 19 8.26 19.64 -8.38
C ASP A 19 7.67 18.23 -8.24
N PRO A 20 8.06 17.24 -9.06
CA PRO A 20 7.57 15.87 -8.96
C PRO A 20 7.69 15.29 -7.55
N ALA A 21 8.77 15.56 -6.84
CA ALA A 21 8.97 15.11 -5.47
C ALA A 21 7.94 15.73 -4.50
N LEU A 22 7.53 16.98 -4.73
CA LEU A 22 6.48 17.63 -3.94
C LEU A 22 5.10 17.01 -4.28
N ALA A 23 4.83 16.73 -5.56
CA ALA A 23 3.59 16.10 -5.99
C ALA A 23 3.45 14.71 -5.36
N ASP A 24 4.51 13.91 -5.32
CA ASP A 24 4.53 12.59 -4.68
C ASP A 24 4.26 12.72 -3.17
N ARG A 25 4.91 13.65 -2.50
CA ARG A 25 4.66 13.90 -1.06
C ARG A 25 3.24 14.32 -0.77
N LEU A 26 2.62 15.14 -1.63
CA LEU A 26 1.23 15.54 -1.49
C LEU A 26 0.27 14.36 -1.65
N LYS A 27 0.54 13.46 -2.60
CA LYS A 27 -0.25 12.23 -2.78
C LYS A 27 -0.13 11.30 -1.58
N LEU A 28 1.07 11.13 -1.03
CA LEU A 28 1.34 10.28 0.12
C LEU A 28 0.79 10.87 1.43
N ALA A 29 0.55 12.18 1.50
CA ALA A 29 0.02 12.84 2.69
C ALA A 29 -1.32 12.25 3.16
N ARG A 30 -2.14 11.71 2.26
CA ARG A 30 -3.40 11.04 2.62
C ARG A 30 -3.17 9.83 3.51
N PHE A 31 -2.13 9.06 3.27
CA PHE A 31 -1.76 7.90 4.09
C PHE A 31 -1.24 8.33 5.46
N VAL A 32 -0.37 9.33 5.50
CA VAL A 32 0.18 9.86 6.75
C VAL A 32 -0.95 10.41 7.63
N ALA A 33 -1.88 11.17 7.05
CA ALA A 33 -3.03 11.70 7.76
C ALA A 33 -3.96 10.59 8.29
N ALA A 34 -4.27 9.60 7.44
CA ALA A 34 -5.14 8.48 7.84
C ALA A 34 -4.52 7.62 8.93
N GLN A 35 -3.21 7.42 8.91
CA GLN A 35 -2.47 6.64 9.91
C GLN A 35 -2.29 7.38 11.24
N SER A 36 -2.46 8.69 11.26
CA SER A 36 -2.32 9.49 12.49
C SER A 36 -3.32 9.04 13.54
N GLY A 37 -2.82 8.63 14.71
CA GLY A 37 -3.64 8.11 15.80
C GLY A 37 -4.20 6.70 15.60
N VAL A 38 -3.98 6.07 14.46
CA VAL A 38 -4.50 4.72 14.13
C VAL A 38 -3.37 3.69 13.99
N TYR A 39 -2.21 4.10 13.52
CA TYR A 39 -1.12 3.17 13.23
C TYR A 39 -0.71 2.32 14.44
N GLU A 40 -0.56 2.93 15.61
CA GLU A 40 -0.15 2.22 16.82
C GLU A 40 -1.18 1.15 17.22
N LEU A 41 -2.46 1.45 17.07
CA LEU A 41 -3.53 0.49 17.28
C LEU A 41 -3.46 -0.64 16.27
N ALA A 42 -3.32 -0.33 14.99
CA ALA A 42 -3.19 -1.33 13.93
C ALA A 42 -2.00 -2.26 14.18
N LEU A 43 -0.84 -1.71 14.51
CA LEU A 43 0.36 -2.50 14.82
C LEU A 43 0.14 -3.38 16.05
N SER A 44 -0.52 -2.89 17.09
CA SER A 44 -0.84 -3.69 18.29
C SER A 44 -1.75 -4.87 17.97
N GLU A 45 -2.74 -4.69 17.08
CA GLU A 45 -3.62 -5.76 16.62
C GLU A 45 -2.84 -6.82 15.82
N LEU A 46 -1.94 -6.38 14.94
CA LEU A 46 -1.08 -7.30 14.19
C LEU A 46 -0.11 -8.06 15.09
N LYS A 47 0.48 -7.41 16.08
CA LYS A 47 1.32 -8.07 17.09
C LYS A 47 0.54 -9.08 17.94
N ALA A 48 -0.74 -8.81 18.19
CA ALA A 48 -1.63 -9.76 18.85
C ALA A 48 -2.10 -10.89 17.92
N GLY A 49 -1.82 -10.81 16.62
CA GLY A 49 -2.25 -11.79 15.63
C GLY A 49 -3.74 -11.78 15.35
N GLN A 50 -4.42 -10.65 15.61
CA GLN A 50 -5.85 -10.52 15.39
C GLN A 50 -6.25 -9.08 15.10
N LYS A 51 -6.64 -8.83 13.84
CA LYS A 51 -7.21 -7.55 13.43
C LYS A 51 -8.63 -7.40 13.99
N ARG A 52 -8.93 -6.26 14.60
CA ARG A 52 -10.23 -5.96 15.22
C ARG A 52 -10.90 -4.73 14.63
N THR A 53 -10.12 -3.71 14.20
CA THR A 53 -10.63 -2.43 13.73
C THR A 53 -10.35 -2.19 12.25
N HIS A 54 -10.86 -1.09 11.69
CA HIS A 54 -10.95 -0.87 10.24
C HIS A 54 -9.87 0.09 9.75
N TRP A 55 -8.71 -0.45 9.37
CA TRP A 55 -7.57 0.34 8.93
C TRP A 55 -6.87 -0.22 7.68
N MET A 56 -7.37 -1.30 7.11
CA MET A 56 -6.69 -2.03 6.05
C MET A 56 -6.34 -1.17 4.84
N TRP A 57 -7.24 -0.31 4.40
CA TRP A 57 -7.09 0.51 3.19
C TRP A 57 -5.83 1.39 3.17
N PHE A 58 -5.44 1.92 4.34
CA PHE A 58 -4.36 2.91 4.43
C PHE A 58 -3.15 2.44 5.25
N VAL A 59 -3.21 1.30 5.92
CA VAL A 59 -2.05 0.70 6.62
C VAL A 59 -1.38 -0.36 5.75
N LEU A 60 -2.16 -1.17 5.03
CA LEU A 60 -1.68 -2.19 4.10
C LEU A 60 -2.34 -1.96 2.73
N PRO A 61 -2.00 -0.87 2.05
CA PRO A 61 -2.71 -0.46 0.83
C PRO A 61 -2.44 -1.38 -0.34
N GLN A 62 -3.42 -1.50 -1.21
CA GLN A 62 -3.35 -2.24 -2.46
C GLN A 62 -3.44 -1.29 -3.66
N LEU A 63 -3.23 -1.81 -4.85
CA LEU A 63 -3.36 -1.08 -6.09
C LEU A 63 -4.81 -0.61 -6.28
N ARG A 64 -4.99 0.65 -6.72
CA ARG A 64 -6.31 1.22 -7.00
C ARG A 64 -7.03 0.41 -8.08
N GLY A 65 -8.32 0.21 -7.88
CA GLY A 65 -9.20 -0.47 -8.82
C GLY A 65 -9.39 -1.96 -8.53
N LEU A 66 -8.70 -2.53 -7.56
CA LEU A 66 -8.94 -3.91 -7.11
C LEU A 66 -10.15 -4.01 -6.19
N GLY A 67 -10.38 -2.97 -5.36
CA GLY A 67 -11.57 -2.83 -4.53
C GLY A 67 -12.57 -1.87 -5.16
N HIS A 68 -13.81 -1.89 -4.67
CA HIS A 68 -14.93 -1.11 -5.24
C HIS A 68 -15.54 -0.09 -4.28
N SER A 69 -15.07 -0.02 -3.03
CA SER A 69 -15.55 0.96 -2.05
C SER A 69 -14.91 2.34 -2.26
N LEU A 70 -15.52 3.37 -1.70
CA LEU A 70 -14.95 4.72 -1.68
C LEU A 70 -13.58 4.74 -0.97
N MET A 71 -13.42 3.96 0.09
CA MET A 71 -12.15 3.84 0.82
C MET A 71 -11.07 3.17 -0.03
N ALA A 72 -11.43 2.10 -0.76
CA ALA A 72 -10.50 1.42 -1.66
C ALA A 72 -10.03 2.34 -2.79
N ASP A 73 -10.91 3.19 -3.30
CA ASP A 73 -10.57 4.18 -4.31
C ASP A 73 -9.68 5.30 -3.73
N ARG A 74 -10.08 5.85 -2.60
CA ARG A 74 -9.35 6.96 -1.94
C ARG A 74 -7.91 6.59 -1.56
N TYR A 75 -7.69 5.41 -1.02
CA TYR A 75 -6.39 4.93 -0.53
C TYR A 75 -5.70 3.95 -1.47
N GLY A 76 -6.25 3.68 -2.64
CA GLY A 76 -5.61 2.85 -3.64
C GLY A 76 -4.31 3.49 -4.14
N ILE A 77 -3.26 2.69 -4.24
CA ILE A 77 -2.00 3.08 -4.87
C ILE A 77 -2.22 3.14 -6.38
N GLU A 78 -1.83 4.24 -6.99
CA GLU A 78 -2.13 4.48 -8.41
C GLU A 78 -1.32 3.57 -9.35
N ASP A 79 -0.01 3.43 -9.09
CA ASP A 79 0.92 2.72 -9.95
C ASP A 79 2.20 2.33 -9.19
N LEU A 80 3.16 1.69 -9.89
CA LEU A 80 4.45 1.34 -9.31
C LEU A 80 5.26 2.55 -8.85
N ALA A 81 5.15 3.68 -9.54
CA ALA A 81 5.86 4.89 -9.15
C ALA A 81 5.39 5.39 -7.77
N GLU A 82 4.09 5.40 -7.53
CA GLU A 82 3.54 5.74 -6.20
C GLU A 82 3.91 4.69 -5.15
N ALA A 83 3.88 3.40 -5.49
CA ALA A 83 4.32 2.34 -4.57
C ALA A 83 5.79 2.51 -4.17
N ARG A 84 6.67 2.85 -5.11
CA ARG A 84 8.08 3.13 -4.83
C ARG A 84 8.25 4.38 -3.97
N ALA A 85 7.48 5.44 -4.24
CA ALA A 85 7.48 6.65 -3.42
C ALA A 85 7.01 6.36 -1.99
N TYR A 86 6.00 5.51 -1.83
CA TYR A 86 5.52 5.03 -0.53
C TYR A 86 6.63 4.33 0.27
N LEU A 87 7.34 3.40 -0.37
CA LEU A 87 8.46 2.69 0.25
C LEU A 87 9.62 3.62 0.60
N ALA A 88 9.88 4.63 -0.22
CA ALA A 88 10.95 5.60 -0.02
C ALA A 88 10.62 6.64 1.06
N ASP A 89 9.35 6.83 1.40
CA ASP A 89 8.95 7.68 2.52
C ASP A 89 9.41 7.02 3.82
N PRO A 90 10.25 7.69 4.63
CA PRO A 90 10.84 7.06 5.83
C PRO A 90 9.80 6.55 6.82
N ARG A 91 8.67 7.26 6.94
CA ARG A 91 7.60 6.90 7.86
C ARG A 91 6.75 5.76 7.32
N LEU A 92 6.24 5.90 6.09
CA LEU A 92 5.32 4.93 5.49
C LEU A 92 6.02 3.61 5.17
N GLY A 93 7.22 3.66 4.62
CA GLY A 93 8.01 2.46 4.30
C GLY A 93 8.36 1.65 5.54
N GLU A 94 8.84 2.31 6.59
CA GLU A 94 9.17 1.66 7.87
C GLU A 94 7.94 1.02 8.51
N ARG A 95 6.82 1.75 8.57
CA ARG A 95 5.57 1.25 9.13
C ARG A 95 5.03 0.03 8.39
N LEU A 96 5.11 0.05 7.07
CA LEU A 96 4.68 -1.08 6.25
C LEU A 96 5.54 -2.32 6.55
N SER A 97 6.85 -2.17 6.61
CA SER A 97 7.77 -3.27 6.95
C SER A 97 7.53 -3.80 8.36
N GLU A 98 7.28 -2.93 9.33
CA GLU A 98 6.93 -3.35 10.70
C GLU A 98 5.64 -4.16 10.76
N CYS A 99 4.62 -3.75 10.00
CA CYS A 99 3.36 -4.48 9.94
C CYS A 99 3.54 -5.87 9.33
N VAL A 100 4.31 -5.99 8.26
CA VAL A 100 4.61 -7.28 7.63
C VAL A 100 5.42 -8.18 8.57
N ALA A 101 6.40 -7.61 9.26
CA ALA A 101 7.17 -8.36 10.27
C ALA A 101 6.28 -8.88 11.42
N ALA A 102 5.32 -8.07 11.87
CA ALA A 102 4.37 -8.47 12.90
C ALA A 102 3.49 -9.65 12.43
N LEU A 103 3.03 -9.62 11.18
CA LEU A 103 2.29 -10.75 10.58
C LEU A 103 3.16 -12.01 10.49
N LEU A 104 4.38 -11.88 10.02
CA LEU A 104 5.33 -12.99 9.88
C LEU A 104 5.65 -13.65 11.22
N ALA A 105 5.63 -12.90 12.32
CA ALA A 105 5.86 -13.46 13.66
C ALA A 105 4.86 -14.55 14.06
N HIS A 106 3.67 -14.57 13.45
CA HIS A 106 2.62 -15.54 13.73
C HIS A 106 2.52 -16.69 12.72
N HIS A 107 3.44 -16.79 11.76
CA HIS A 107 3.31 -17.69 10.61
C HIS A 107 3.24 -19.17 10.98
N HIS A 108 3.78 -19.58 12.11
CA HIS A 108 3.70 -20.97 12.59
C HIS A 108 2.36 -21.31 13.24
N GLU A 109 1.60 -20.30 13.68
CA GLU A 109 0.40 -20.50 14.50
C GLU A 109 -0.88 -20.11 13.78
N ARG A 110 -0.81 -19.13 12.87
CA ARG A 110 -2.00 -18.54 12.24
C ARG A 110 -1.78 -18.28 10.76
N THR A 111 -2.86 -18.50 10.00
CA THR A 111 -2.94 -18.07 8.59
C THR A 111 -3.27 -16.58 8.50
N ALA A 112 -3.08 -16.00 7.32
CA ALA A 112 -3.49 -14.61 7.08
C ALA A 112 -5.00 -14.40 7.33
N ALA A 113 -5.82 -15.36 6.89
CA ALA A 113 -7.28 -15.29 7.10
C ALA A 113 -7.68 -15.38 8.59
N GLN A 114 -6.95 -16.15 9.38
CA GLN A 114 -7.19 -16.21 10.83
C GLN A 114 -6.85 -14.90 11.53
N MET A 115 -5.81 -14.21 11.07
CA MET A 115 -5.39 -12.93 11.65
C MET A 115 -6.23 -11.74 11.19
N LEU A 116 -6.61 -11.71 9.91
CA LEU A 116 -7.20 -10.53 9.27
C LEU A 116 -8.66 -10.71 8.85
N GLY A 117 -9.16 -11.95 8.79
CA GLY A 117 -10.39 -12.28 8.09
C GLY A 117 -10.15 -12.54 6.60
N VAL A 118 -11.08 -13.24 5.96
CA VAL A 118 -10.92 -13.70 4.56
C VAL A 118 -10.78 -12.53 3.58
N VAL A 119 -11.60 -11.49 3.73
CA VAL A 119 -11.59 -10.32 2.83
C VAL A 119 -10.27 -9.57 2.93
N ASP A 120 -9.83 -9.26 4.14
CA ASP A 120 -8.59 -8.52 4.34
C ASP A 120 -7.34 -9.36 4.04
N ALA A 121 -7.40 -10.68 4.19
CA ALA A 121 -6.33 -11.58 3.72
C ALA A 121 -6.16 -11.51 2.19
N THR A 122 -7.24 -11.37 1.43
CA THR A 122 -7.18 -11.15 -0.02
C THR A 122 -6.53 -9.80 -0.35
N LYS A 123 -6.85 -8.77 0.40
CA LYS A 123 -6.21 -7.45 0.25
C LYS A 123 -4.74 -7.48 0.62
N LEU A 124 -4.35 -8.22 1.65
CA LEU A 124 -2.94 -8.42 2.00
C LEU A 124 -2.17 -9.07 0.85
N HIS A 125 -2.75 -10.08 0.20
CA HIS A 125 -2.14 -10.72 -0.97
C HIS A 125 -1.82 -9.70 -2.07
N SER A 126 -2.78 -8.82 -2.36
CA SER A 126 -2.60 -7.74 -3.32
C SER A 126 -1.54 -6.73 -2.88
N CYS A 127 -1.55 -6.34 -1.61
CA CYS A 127 -0.58 -5.41 -1.02
C CYS A 127 0.85 -5.93 -1.13
N LEU A 128 1.08 -7.16 -0.70
CA LEU A 128 2.41 -7.78 -0.73
C LEU A 128 2.94 -7.92 -2.15
N THR A 129 2.07 -8.31 -3.09
CA THR A 129 2.43 -8.43 -4.51
C THR A 129 2.82 -7.08 -5.10
N LEU A 130 2.07 -6.03 -4.79
CA LEU A 130 2.36 -4.67 -5.24
C LEU A 130 3.73 -4.18 -4.76
N PHE A 131 4.00 -4.29 -3.47
CA PHE A 131 5.24 -3.77 -2.89
C PHE A 131 6.45 -4.64 -3.20
N GLU A 132 6.30 -5.94 -3.41
CA GLU A 132 7.37 -6.76 -3.98
C GLU A 132 7.71 -6.28 -5.40
N ALA A 133 6.70 -6.06 -6.24
CA ALA A 133 6.89 -5.54 -7.60
C ALA A 133 7.51 -4.13 -7.64
N ALA A 134 7.34 -3.36 -6.58
CA ALA A 134 7.94 -2.03 -6.42
C ALA A 134 9.36 -2.07 -5.84
N ASP A 135 10.02 -3.22 -5.87
CA ASP A 135 11.37 -3.44 -5.34
C ASP A 135 11.48 -3.20 -3.82
N GLY A 136 10.42 -3.55 -3.10
CA GLY A 136 10.39 -3.51 -1.64
C GLY A 136 11.36 -4.51 -1.01
N GLU A 137 11.49 -4.41 0.31
CA GLU A 137 12.35 -5.31 1.09
C GLU A 137 11.95 -6.78 0.93
N ALA A 138 12.89 -7.68 1.22
CA ALA A 138 12.68 -9.13 1.10
C ALA A 138 11.50 -9.67 1.90
N CYS A 139 11.02 -8.96 2.92
CA CYS A 139 9.90 -9.38 3.75
C CYS A 139 8.59 -9.54 2.95
N PHE A 140 8.37 -8.78 1.88
CA PHE A 140 7.17 -8.88 1.06
C PHE A 140 7.11 -10.22 0.31
N GLY A 141 8.19 -10.58 -0.37
CA GLY A 141 8.30 -11.89 -1.04
C GLY A 141 8.24 -13.05 -0.05
N ARG A 142 8.89 -12.93 1.09
CA ARG A 142 8.84 -13.94 2.15
C ARG A 142 7.42 -14.14 2.68
N ALA A 143 6.68 -13.08 2.89
CA ALA A 143 5.29 -13.17 3.33
C ALA A 143 4.39 -13.83 2.28
N LEU A 144 4.62 -13.54 0.98
CA LEU A 144 3.94 -14.22 -0.12
C LEU A 144 4.24 -15.71 -0.13
N ASP A 145 5.50 -16.09 0.05
CA ASP A 145 5.91 -17.49 0.07
C ASP A 145 5.27 -18.25 1.23
N ILE A 146 5.18 -17.63 2.40
CA ILE A 146 4.66 -18.26 3.62
C ILE A 146 3.14 -18.29 3.66
N PHE A 147 2.47 -17.16 3.43
CA PHE A 147 1.02 -17.05 3.61
C PHE A 147 0.22 -17.42 2.36
N TYR A 148 0.83 -17.40 1.18
CA TYR A 148 0.15 -17.61 -0.10
C TYR A 148 0.84 -18.64 -0.98
N ASP A 149 1.59 -19.56 -0.40
CA ASP A 149 2.28 -20.67 -1.09
C ASP A 149 3.16 -20.22 -2.26
N GLY A 150 3.75 -19.04 -2.16
CA GLY A 150 4.58 -18.45 -3.20
C GLY A 150 3.81 -17.83 -4.37
N GLU A 151 2.48 -17.87 -4.35
CA GLU A 151 1.67 -17.27 -5.40
C GLU A 151 1.57 -15.75 -5.24
N ARG A 152 1.86 -15.03 -6.32
CA ARG A 152 1.61 -13.59 -6.41
C ARG A 152 0.18 -13.36 -6.86
N ASP A 153 -0.44 -12.28 -6.42
CA ASP A 153 -1.81 -11.97 -6.80
C ASP A 153 -1.93 -11.63 -8.28
N ARG A 154 -2.61 -12.47 -9.03
CA ARG A 154 -2.75 -12.36 -10.48
C ARG A 154 -3.47 -11.08 -10.91
N ARG A 155 -4.45 -10.63 -10.14
CA ARG A 155 -5.20 -9.41 -10.43
C ARG A 155 -4.29 -8.17 -10.33
N THR A 156 -3.43 -8.13 -9.32
CA THR A 156 -2.44 -7.06 -9.16
C THR A 156 -1.45 -7.06 -10.31
N LEU A 157 -0.88 -8.21 -10.65
CA LEU A 157 0.09 -8.32 -11.75
C LEU A 157 -0.53 -7.94 -13.10
N ALA A 158 -1.74 -8.40 -13.39
CA ALA A 158 -2.45 -8.06 -14.63
C ALA A 158 -2.70 -6.55 -14.73
N ARG A 159 -3.11 -5.93 -13.64
CA ARG A 159 -3.38 -4.51 -13.61
C ARG A 159 -2.11 -3.64 -13.75
N LEU A 160 -1.00 -4.08 -13.17
CA LEU A 160 0.30 -3.43 -13.36
C LEU A 160 0.79 -3.57 -14.81
N ALA A 161 0.57 -4.71 -15.47
CA ALA A 161 0.91 -4.94 -16.85
C ALA A 161 0.09 -4.02 -17.79
N ASP A 162 -1.21 -3.88 -17.56
CA ASP A 162 -2.10 -2.99 -18.34
C ASP A 162 -1.65 -1.53 -18.23
N ARG A 163 -1.21 -1.10 -17.07
CA ARG A 163 -0.72 0.27 -16.85
C ARG A 163 0.64 0.55 -17.51
N ARG A 164 1.45 -0.47 -17.75
CA ARG A 164 2.73 -0.36 -18.50
C ARG A 164 2.49 -0.27 -20.01
N ALA A 165 1.41 -0.83 -20.51
CA ALA A 165 1.06 -0.86 -21.93
C ALA A 165 0.33 0.40 -22.40
N GLY A 166 -0.11 1.28 -21.48
CA GLY A 166 -0.84 2.51 -21.79
C GLY A 166 0.01 3.78 -21.79
#